data_b002bddebaa58b6593b2d18b6d5358d5
#
_entry.id   b002bddebaa58b6593b2d18b6d5358d5
#
_cell.length_a   1.000
_cell.length_b   1.000
_cell.length_c   1.000
_cell.angle_alpha   90.00
_cell.angle_beta   90.00
_cell.angle_gamma   90.00
#
_symmetry.space_group_name_H-M   'P 1'
#
loop_
_entity.id
_entity.type
_entity.pdbx_description
1 polymer ?
#
loop_
_entity_poly.entity_id
_entity_poly.type
_entity_poly.pdbx_seq_one_letter_code
_entity_poly.pdbx_strand_id
1 'polypeptide(L)'
;MEGNHRPLMNVVKSGNALIATRIGIAEAGRDGVKVIPLSGVYIPRINDLVIGKIVDHTSLSWEVDINSCFSAHLPASDVFGRDFSPARDDMGKHLAVGDMITARVLAFDRTRDPMLSLQDRDLGKIATGELLKISATRVPRLIGKRGSMIQTIEQATHTRVLIGQNGIVVVTGRDPEGINQAVKAIRMVEEEAHTANLTQRIKALLNVPDSPQEGQNDGAKPQETAESPTERTEGLEVESEK
;
A
#
# COMPACT_ATOMS: atom_id res chain seq x y z
N MET A 1 -19.15 -20.17 -5.44
CA MET A 1 -19.19 -19.79 -6.86
C MET A 1 -18.71 -20.97 -7.66
N GLU A 2 -19.52 -21.48 -8.55
CA GLU A 2 -19.19 -22.53 -9.51
C GLU A 2 -18.79 -21.86 -10.83
N GLY A 3 -17.63 -22.22 -11.35
CA GLY A 3 -17.13 -21.65 -12.59
C GLY A 3 -15.62 -21.89 -12.75
N ASN A 4 -15.13 -21.81 -13.97
CA ASN A 4 -13.71 -22.04 -14.27
C ASN A 4 -12.84 -20.79 -14.01
N HIS A 5 -13.08 -20.13 -12.85
CA HIS A 5 -12.32 -18.95 -12.46
C HIS A 5 -11.00 -19.36 -11.79
N ARG A 6 -9.94 -18.59 -12.09
CA ARG A 6 -8.64 -18.75 -11.45
C ARG A 6 -8.73 -18.26 -9.98
N PRO A 7 -8.27 -19.06 -9.00
CA PRO A 7 -8.15 -18.57 -7.62
C PRO A 7 -7.02 -17.54 -7.54
N LEU A 8 -7.34 -16.38 -6.99
CA LEU A 8 -6.39 -15.30 -6.67
C LEU A 8 -6.21 -15.20 -5.15
N MET A 9 -5.95 -14.01 -4.65
CA MET A 9 -5.66 -13.73 -3.25
C MET A 9 -6.80 -14.19 -2.31
N ASN A 10 -6.46 -14.92 -1.24
CA ASN A 10 -7.37 -15.45 -0.21
C ASN A 10 -8.46 -16.39 -0.75
N VAL A 11 -8.21 -17.04 -1.87
CA VAL A 11 -9.09 -18.05 -2.48
C VAL A 11 -8.28 -19.30 -2.79
N VAL A 12 -8.82 -20.46 -2.48
CA VAL A 12 -8.23 -21.77 -2.79
C VAL A 12 -9.23 -22.56 -3.63
N LYS A 13 -8.73 -23.28 -4.64
CA LYS A 13 -9.55 -24.18 -5.43
C LYS A 13 -9.58 -25.55 -4.76
N SER A 14 -10.79 -26.06 -4.50
CA SER A 14 -11.02 -27.42 -3.99
C SER A 14 -11.99 -28.11 -4.93
N GLY A 15 -11.47 -29.03 -5.76
CA GLY A 15 -12.26 -29.66 -6.82
C GLY A 15 -12.80 -28.63 -7.83
N ASN A 16 -14.12 -28.52 -7.94
CA ASN A 16 -14.78 -27.54 -8.82
C ASN A 16 -15.24 -26.27 -8.07
N ALA A 17 -15.01 -26.18 -6.77
CA ALA A 17 -15.41 -25.05 -5.94
C ALA A 17 -14.24 -24.13 -5.62
N LEU A 18 -14.51 -22.81 -5.52
CA LEU A 18 -13.60 -21.80 -4.98
C LEU A 18 -13.99 -21.52 -3.53
N ILE A 19 -13.05 -21.70 -2.62
CA ILE A 19 -13.25 -21.53 -1.18
C ILE A 19 -12.48 -20.31 -0.73
N ALA A 20 -13.17 -19.37 -0.07
CA ALA A 20 -12.52 -18.24 0.59
C ALA A 20 -11.79 -18.71 1.85
N THR A 21 -10.53 -18.32 2.01
CA THR A 21 -9.72 -18.63 3.19
C THR A 21 -9.84 -17.57 4.29
N ARG A 22 -10.50 -16.44 4.00
CA ARG A 22 -10.75 -15.34 4.92
C ARG A 22 -12.15 -14.77 4.70
N ILE A 23 -12.74 -14.24 5.77
CA ILE A 23 -14.01 -13.48 5.70
C ILE A 23 -13.68 -12.14 5.03
N GLY A 24 -14.43 -11.82 3.96
CA GLY A 24 -14.17 -10.62 3.19
C GLY A 24 -15.13 -10.43 2.04
N ILE A 25 -14.86 -9.40 1.24
CA ILE A 25 -15.63 -9.09 0.02
C ILE A 25 -15.01 -9.86 -1.14
N ALA A 26 -15.83 -10.69 -1.79
CA ALA A 26 -15.39 -11.41 -2.99
C ALA A 26 -15.49 -10.50 -4.23
N GLU A 27 -14.39 -10.34 -4.93
CA GLU A 27 -14.33 -9.67 -6.23
C GLU A 27 -14.03 -10.70 -7.32
N ALA A 28 -14.95 -10.82 -8.28
CA ALA A 28 -14.76 -11.62 -9.49
C ALA A 28 -14.42 -10.69 -10.65
N GLY A 29 -13.23 -10.89 -11.24
CA GLY A 29 -12.74 -10.14 -12.40
C GLY A 29 -12.41 -11.08 -13.56
N ARG A 30 -11.93 -10.51 -14.66
CA ARG A 30 -11.47 -11.27 -15.85
C ARG A 30 -10.31 -12.21 -15.53
N ASP A 31 -9.46 -11.81 -14.59
CA ASP A 31 -8.25 -12.55 -14.19
C ASP A 31 -8.53 -13.66 -13.15
N GLY A 32 -9.71 -13.67 -12.53
CA GLY A 32 -10.08 -14.64 -11.51
C GLY A 32 -10.89 -14.06 -10.37
N VAL A 33 -10.97 -14.82 -9.27
CA VAL A 33 -11.69 -14.44 -8.04
C VAL A 33 -10.70 -14.20 -6.91
N LYS A 34 -10.81 -13.05 -6.26
CA LYS A 34 -10.06 -12.71 -5.03
C LYS A 34 -11.01 -12.34 -3.91
N VAL A 35 -10.55 -12.49 -2.67
CA VAL A 35 -11.28 -12.04 -1.49
C VAL A 35 -10.46 -10.97 -0.79
N ILE A 36 -11.07 -9.78 -0.64
CA ILE A 36 -10.52 -8.67 0.13
C ILE A 36 -10.93 -8.87 1.59
N PRO A 37 -10.00 -9.13 2.51
CA PRO A 37 -10.35 -9.40 3.90
C PRO A 37 -10.87 -8.13 4.60
N LEU A 38 -11.90 -8.26 5.40
CA LEU A 38 -12.46 -7.18 6.23
C LEU A 38 -11.75 -7.05 7.58
N SER A 39 -11.15 -8.14 8.04
CA SER A 39 -10.39 -8.20 9.30
C SER A 39 -9.29 -9.24 9.21
N GLY A 40 -8.38 -9.22 10.16
CA GLY A 40 -7.34 -10.22 10.32
C GLY A 40 -5.95 -9.63 10.56
N VAL A 41 -5.04 -10.50 11.01
CA VAL A 41 -3.62 -10.17 11.24
C VAL A 41 -2.93 -9.90 9.91
N TYR A 42 -2.00 -8.98 9.92
CA TYR A 42 -1.11 -8.73 8.78
C TYR A 42 -0.28 -9.99 8.48
N ILE A 43 -0.22 -10.36 7.23
CA ILE A 43 0.67 -11.41 6.72
C ILE A 43 1.61 -10.74 5.73
N PRO A 44 2.93 -10.81 5.96
CA PRO A 44 3.92 -10.18 5.11
C PRO A 44 3.83 -10.65 3.65
N ARG A 45 4.19 -9.77 2.74
CA ARG A 45 4.35 -10.05 1.31
C ARG A 45 5.62 -9.42 0.82
N ILE A 46 6.23 -10.02 -0.18
CA ILE A 46 7.42 -9.46 -0.83
C ILE A 46 7.08 -8.08 -1.38
N ASN A 47 7.99 -7.13 -1.19
CA ASN A 47 7.89 -5.72 -1.52
C ASN A 47 6.94 -4.88 -0.66
N ASP A 48 6.28 -5.44 0.37
CA ASP A 48 5.52 -4.62 1.30
C ASP A 48 6.44 -3.64 2.05
N LEU A 49 6.01 -2.38 2.13
CA LEU A 49 6.59 -1.40 3.04
C LEU A 49 6.03 -1.65 4.44
N VAL A 50 6.87 -1.85 5.41
CA VAL A 50 6.48 -2.10 6.80
C VAL A 50 7.19 -1.14 7.74
N ILE A 51 6.52 -0.79 8.82
CA ILE A 51 7.10 -0.06 9.94
C ILE A 51 7.22 -1.06 11.08
N GLY A 52 8.42 -1.21 11.63
CA GLY A 52 8.68 -2.17 12.68
C GLY A 52 9.45 -1.57 13.84
N LYS A 53 9.38 -2.25 14.98
CA LYS A 53 10.13 -1.92 16.18
C LYS A 53 11.22 -2.95 16.39
N ILE A 54 12.46 -2.48 16.59
CA ILE A 54 13.56 -3.36 16.98
C ILE A 54 13.26 -3.94 18.36
N VAL A 55 13.20 -5.26 18.46
CA VAL A 55 12.92 -5.95 19.74
C VAL A 55 14.17 -6.59 20.32
N ASP A 56 15.08 -7.07 19.46
CA ASP A 56 16.35 -7.67 19.87
C ASP A 56 17.36 -7.62 18.72
N HIS A 57 18.60 -7.96 18.99
CA HIS A 57 19.64 -8.15 17.98
C HIS A 57 20.59 -9.27 18.32
N THR A 58 21.04 -9.98 17.30
CA THR A 58 22.14 -10.95 17.37
C THR A 58 23.42 -10.27 16.86
N SER A 59 24.51 -11.01 16.73
CA SER A 59 25.75 -10.51 16.10
C SER A 59 25.64 -10.26 14.59
N LEU A 60 24.59 -10.75 13.92
CA LEU A 60 24.45 -10.74 12.46
C LEU A 60 23.15 -10.14 11.96
N SER A 61 22.15 -9.92 12.82
CA SER A 61 20.84 -9.43 12.43
C SER A 61 20.10 -8.78 13.60
N TRP A 62 19.17 -7.87 13.28
CA TRP A 62 18.16 -7.38 14.22
C TRP A 62 16.88 -8.18 14.07
N GLU A 63 16.22 -8.43 15.19
CA GLU A 63 14.85 -8.91 15.24
C GLU A 63 13.88 -7.75 15.33
N VAL A 64 12.85 -7.77 14.46
CA VAL A 64 11.94 -6.64 14.27
C VAL A 64 10.51 -7.12 14.42
N ASP A 65 9.76 -6.52 15.34
CA ASP A 65 8.32 -6.69 15.42
C ASP A 65 7.63 -5.82 14.35
N ILE A 66 7.02 -6.46 13.38
CA ILE A 66 6.28 -5.84 12.29
C ILE A 66 4.76 -5.94 12.44
N ASN A 67 4.26 -6.10 13.66
CA ASN A 67 2.81 -6.27 13.93
C ASN A 67 2.19 -7.45 13.15
N SER A 68 2.91 -8.55 13.08
CA SER A 68 2.53 -9.79 12.41
C SER A 68 2.59 -10.96 13.40
N CYS A 69 2.15 -12.14 12.97
CA CYS A 69 2.42 -13.40 13.71
C CYS A 69 3.84 -13.95 13.46
N PHE A 70 4.66 -13.26 12.68
CA PHE A 70 6.03 -13.59 12.37
C PHE A 70 6.95 -12.49 12.89
N SER A 71 8.06 -12.82 13.52
CA SER A 71 9.17 -11.90 13.78
C SER A 71 9.96 -11.71 12.50
N ALA A 72 10.29 -10.47 12.17
CA ALA A 72 11.07 -10.19 10.97
C ALA A 72 12.55 -10.05 11.29
N HIS A 73 13.43 -10.41 10.35
CA HIS A 73 14.86 -10.28 10.48
C HIS A 73 15.43 -9.25 9.50
N LEU A 74 16.22 -8.31 10.04
CA LEU A 74 16.99 -7.36 9.27
C LEU A 74 18.48 -7.75 9.32
N PRO A 75 19.07 -8.21 8.22
CA PRO A 75 20.49 -8.60 8.21
C PRO A 75 21.42 -7.39 8.42
N ALA A 76 22.46 -7.55 9.19
CA ALA A 76 23.46 -6.50 9.42
C ALA A 76 24.18 -6.10 8.14
N SER A 77 24.40 -7.03 7.22
CA SER A 77 24.98 -6.75 5.90
C SER A 77 24.15 -5.80 5.04
N ASP A 78 22.85 -5.70 5.30
CA ASP A 78 21.96 -4.79 4.58
C ASP A 78 22.13 -3.33 5.05
N VAL A 79 22.50 -3.14 6.30
CA VAL A 79 22.71 -1.84 6.95
C VAL A 79 24.15 -1.35 6.79
N PHE A 80 25.12 -2.21 7.07
CA PHE A 80 26.55 -1.87 7.04
C PHE A 80 27.24 -2.14 5.70
N GLY A 81 26.58 -2.87 4.80
CA GLY A 81 27.16 -3.30 3.53
C GLY A 81 27.94 -4.61 3.61
N ARG A 82 28.66 -4.93 2.52
CA ARG A 82 29.39 -6.20 2.36
C ARG A 82 30.60 -6.34 3.28
N ASP A 83 31.16 -5.24 3.77
CA ASP A 83 32.36 -5.22 4.61
C ASP A 83 32.02 -5.29 6.11
N PHE A 84 30.80 -5.66 6.46
CA PHE A 84 30.35 -5.82 7.83
C PHE A 84 31.20 -6.83 8.61
N SER A 85 31.63 -6.42 9.80
CA SER A 85 32.39 -7.29 10.72
C SER A 85 31.85 -7.17 12.15
N PRO A 86 31.30 -8.25 12.72
CA PRO A 86 30.75 -8.22 14.09
C PRO A 86 31.75 -7.80 15.19
N ALA A 87 33.04 -7.94 14.91
CA ALA A 87 34.11 -7.54 15.84
C ALA A 87 34.40 -6.03 15.82
N ARG A 88 34.08 -5.34 14.71
CA ARG A 88 34.38 -3.91 14.52
C ARG A 88 33.13 -3.03 14.63
N ASP A 89 32.01 -3.53 14.09
CA ASP A 89 30.82 -2.74 13.91
C ASP A 89 29.81 -3.03 15.03
N ASP A 90 29.46 -2.00 15.79
CA ASP A 90 28.56 -2.08 16.93
C ASP A 90 27.10 -1.95 16.47
N MET A 91 26.39 -3.05 16.49
CA MET A 91 25.00 -3.14 16.09
C MET A 91 24.09 -2.20 16.90
N GLY A 92 24.29 -2.16 18.22
CA GLY A 92 23.45 -1.39 19.13
C GLY A 92 23.59 0.13 18.99
N LYS A 93 24.72 0.62 18.49
CA LYS A 93 24.92 2.05 18.20
C LYS A 93 24.18 2.51 16.95
N HIS A 94 24.00 1.61 16.00
CA HIS A 94 23.32 1.96 14.75
C HIS A 94 21.81 1.91 14.89
N LEU A 95 21.29 0.77 15.35
CA LEU A 95 19.87 0.57 15.65
C LEU A 95 19.75 -0.08 17.04
N ALA A 96 19.25 0.68 17.99
CA ALA A 96 19.05 0.22 19.36
C ALA A 96 17.71 -0.53 19.51
N VAL A 97 17.63 -1.40 20.50
CA VAL A 97 16.38 -2.02 20.91
C VAL A 97 15.37 -0.93 21.30
N GLY A 98 14.19 -0.99 20.74
CA GLY A 98 13.14 0.01 20.90
C GLY A 98 13.04 1.01 19.74
N ASP A 99 14.04 1.12 18.87
CA ASP A 99 14.00 2.00 17.71
C ASP A 99 12.91 1.55 16.73
N MET A 100 12.27 2.54 16.12
CA MET A 100 11.33 2.31 15.02
C MET A 100 12.03 2.47 13.69
N ILE A 101 11.77 1.54 12.77
CA ILE A 101 12.33 1.55 11.43
C ILE A 101 11.25 1.40 10.36
N THR A 102 11.52 1.99 9.22
CA THR A 102 10.80 1.70 7.98
C THR A 102 11.63 0.76 7.16
N ALA A 103 11.06 -0.37 6.75
CA ALA A 103 11.77 -1.39 5.99
C ALA A 103 10.87 -1.97 4.90
N ARG A 104 11.49 -2.63 3.93
CA ARG A 104 10.79 -3.39 2.89
C ARG A 104 10.98 -4.89 3.12
N VAL A 105 9.92 -5.66 2.93
CA VAL A 105 10.00 -7.12 2.97
C VAL A 105 10.69 -7.61 1.70
N LEU A 106 11.89 -8.18 1.85
CA LEU A 106 12.69 -8.69 0.75
C LEU A 106 12.28 -10.12 0.36
N ALA A 107 12.06 -10.98 1.36
CA ALA A 107 11.69 -12.38 1.15
C ALA A 107 10.76 -12.86 2.26
N PHE A 108 9.77 -13.67 1.87
CA PHE A 108 8.86 -14.35 2.78
C PHE A 108 8.16 -15.52 2.08
N ASP A 109 8.21 -16.71 2.65
CA ASP A 109 7.60 -17.92 2.10
C ASP A 109 6.68 -18.68 3.07
N ARG A 110 6.44 -18.14 4.27
CA ARG A 110 5.68 -18.73 5.39
C ARG A 110 6.36 -19.91 6.10
N THR A 111 7.44 -20.45 5.57
CA THR A 111 8.23 -21.50 6.21
C THR A 111 9.40 -20.91 7.01
N ARG A 112 9.72 -19.65 6.71
CA ARG A 112 10.77 -18.88 7.38
C ARG A 112 10.25 -17.50 7.74
N ASP A 113 10.87 -16.89 8.73
CA ASP A 113 10.56 -15.52 9.11
C ASP A 113 10.88 -14.53 7.98
N PRO A 114 10.09 -13.45 7.85
CA PRO A 114 10.31 -12.46 6.80
C PRO A 114 11.65 -11.76 6.95
N MET A 115 12.35 -11.64 5.83
CA MET A 115 13.60 -10.89 5.72
C MET A 115 13.31 -9.47 5.28
N LEU A 116 13.88 -8.50 5.99
CA LEU A 116 13.74 -7.08 5.71
C LEU A 116 14.98 -6.51 5.02
N SER A 117 14.79 -5.39 4.33
CA SER A 117 15.84 -4.60 3.70
C SER A 117 15.65 -3.11 3.96
N LEU A 118 16.77 -2.37 4.08
CA LEU A 118 16.83 -0.91 4.19
C LEU A 118 17.52 -0.25 2.98
N GLN A 119 17.68 -0.96 1.87
CA GLN A 119 18.49 -0.45 0.73
C GLN A 119 17.83 0.68 -0.05
N ASP A 120 16.50 0.89 0.05
CA ASP A 120 15.84 2.00 -0.60
C ASP A 120 16.09 3.32 0.16
N ARG A 121 16.14 4.45 -0.58
CA ARG A 121 16.49 5.78 -0.03
C ARG A 121 15.54 6.29 1.06
N ASP A 122 14.29 5.87 1.02
CA ASP A 122 13.24 6.32 1.96
C ASP A 122 13.08 5.39 3.15
N LEU A 123 13.97 4.40 3.31
CA LEU A 123 13.96 3.42 4.39
C LEU A 123 14.99 3.79 5.47
N GLY A 124 14.77 3.30 6.68
CA GLY A 124 15.68 3.49 7.79
C GLY A 124 15.00 3.83 9.11
N LYS A 125 15.79 4.38 10.03
CA LYS A 125 15.33 4.76 11.36
C LYS A 125 14.36 5.94 11.31
N ILE A 126 13.24 5.81 12.01
CA ILE A 126 12.26 6.87 12.23
C ILE A 126 12.67 7.63 13.48
N ALA A 127 13.08 8.90 13.32
CA ALA A 127 13.60 9.69 14.43
C ALA A 127 12.50 10.29 15.31
N THR A 128 11.39 10.72 14.71
CA THR A 128 10.30 11.43 15.40
C THR A 128 8.96 11.11 14.75
N GLY A 129 7.88 11.25 15.51
CA GLY A 129 6.52 11.10 15.00
C GLY A 129 5.60 10.46 16.04
N GLU A 130 4.31 10.68 15.86
CA GLU A 130 3.28 10.00 16.62
C GLU A 130 2.91 8.68 15.95
N LEU A 131 3.00 7.60 16.74
CA LEU A 131 2.76 6.25 16.26
C LEU A 131 1.31 5.87 16.48
N LEU A 132 0.69 5.40 15.41
CA LEU A 132 -0.67 4.87 15.40
C LEU A 132 -0.67 3.43 14.91
N LYS A 133 -1.54 2.63 15.48
CA LYS A 133 -1.79 1.27 15.02
C LYS A 133 -3.24 1.18 14.54
N ILE A 134 -3.40 0.80 13.29
CA ILE A 134 -4.70 0.56 12.64
C ILE A 134 -4.75 -0.86 12.11
N SER A 135 -5.92 -1.33 11.75
CA SER A 135 -6.04 -2.63 11.08
C SER A 135 -5.36 -2.59 9.71
N ALA A 136 -4.47 -3.55 9.42
CA ALA A 136 -3.79 -3.66 8.14
C ALA A 136 -4.77 -3.74 6.94
N THR A 137 -5.98 -4.26 7.17
CA THR A 137 -7.03 -4.33 6.15
C THR A 137 -7.62 -2.95 5.80
N ARG A 138 -7.39 -1.93 6.65
CA ARG A 138 -7.85 -0.54 6.44
C ARG A 138 -6.82 0.33 5.73
N VAL A 139 -5.57 -0.12 5.67
CA VAL A 139 -4.48 0.61 5.00
C VAL A 139 -4.84 1.03 3.57
N PRO A 140 -5.39 0.16 2.69
CA PRO A 140 -5.79 0.58 1.36
C PRO A 140 -6.86 1.69 1.36
N ARG A 141 -7.74 1.71 2.36
CA ARG A 141 -8.78 2.75 2.50
C ARG A 141 -8.17 4.07 2.96
N LEU A 142 -7.21 4.03 3.88
CA LEU A 142 -6.47 5.21 4.34
C LEU A 142 -5.64 5.83 3.22
N ILE A 143 -5.00 5.04 2.39
CA ILE A 143 -4.29 5.54 1.21
C ILE A 143 -5.28 6.16 0.22
N GLY A 144 -6.41 5.50 -0.01
CA GLY A 144 -7.42 5.92 -0.97
C GLY A 144 -7.02 5.67 -2.43
N LYS A 145 -7.91 6.04 -3.35
CA LYS A 145 -7.67 5.86 -4.79
C LYS A 145 -6.50 6.76 -5.23
N ARG A 146 -5.41 6.16 -5.70
CA ARG A 146 -4.17 6.86 -6.12
C ARG A 146 -3.57 7.77 -5.04
N GLY A 147 -3.76 7.46 -3.76
CA GLY A 147 -3.24 8.27 -2.66
C GLY A 147 -4.09 9.50 -2.30
N SER A 148 -5.29 9.66 -2.87
CA SER A 148 -6.09 10.87 -2.69
C SER A 148 -6.49 11.14 -1.24
N MET A 149 -6.81 10.10 -0.47
CA MET A 149 -7.23 10.26 0.92
C MET A 149 -6.08 10.77 1.80
N ILE A 150 -4.92 10.12 1.68
CA ILE A 150 -3.76 10.51 2.48
C ILE A 150 -3.26 11.91 2.11
N GLN A 151 -3.23 12.25 0.82
CA GLN A 151 -2.85 13.58 0.37
C GLN A 151 -3.78 14.67 0.92
N THR A 152 -5.09 14.40 0.98
CA THR A 152 -6.05 15.33 1.59
C THR A 152 -5.75 15.55 3.06
N ILE A 153 -5.43 14.48 3.81
CA ILE A 153 -5.08 14.59 5.23
C ILE A 153 -3.77 15.39 5.40
N GLU A 154 -2.71 15.02 4.68
CA GLU A 154 -1.40 15.67 4.78
C GLU A 154 -1.46 17.17 4.44
N GLN A 155 -2.17 17.52 3.37
CA GLN A 155 -2.33 18.92 2.94
C GLN A 155 -3.11 19.75 3.95
N ALA A 156 -4.22 19.19 4.47
CA ALA A 156 -5.08 19.91 5.40
C ALA A 156 -4.44 20.11 6.78
N THR A 157 -3.62 19.17 7.21
CA THR A 157 -3.00 19.19 8.55
C THR A 157 -1.54 19.64 8.55
N HIS A 158 -0.98 19.90 7.37
CA HIS A 158 0.45 20.21 7.18
C HIS A 158 1.38 19.19 7.84
N THR A 159 0.98 17.92 7.81
CA THR A 159 1.75 16.80 8.34
C THR A 159 2.21 15.87 7.23
N ARG A 160 3.17 15.03 7.54
CA ARG A 160 3.58 13.92 6.69
C ARG A 160 3.19 12.61 7.36
N VAL A 161 2.56 11.72 6.62
CA VAL A 161 2.06 10.45 7.15
C VAL A 161 2.76 9.29 6.45
N LEU A 162 3.53 8.54 7.22
CA LEU A 162 4.18 7.32 6.76
C LEU A 162 3.31 6.13 7.10
N ILE A 163 2.96 5.32 6.10
CA ILE A 163 2.01 4.21 6.25
C ILE A 163 2.70 2.89 5.94
N GLY A 164 2.80 2.01 6.94
CA GLY A 164 3.17 0.62 6.73
C GLY A 164 1.98 -0.25 6.30
N GLN A 165 2.22 -1.18 5.38
CA GLN A 165 1.21 -2.16 4.96
C GLN A 165 0.76 -3.07 6.13
N ASN A 166 1.56 -3.15 7.17
CA ASN A 166 1.28 -3.86 8.41
C ASN A 166 0.33 -3.12 9.37
N GLY A 167 -0.18 -1.95 8.97
CA GLY A 167 -1.12 -1.16 9.77
C GLY A 167 -0.47 -0.29 10.83
N ILE A 168 0.84 -0.16 10.85
CA ILE A 168 1.54 0.84 11.65
C ILE A 168 1.65 2.12 10.82
N VAL A 169 1.29 3.24 11.42
CA VAL A 169 1.30 4.56 10.80
C VAL A 169 2.07 5.51 11.68
N VAL A 170 2.92 6.34 11.11
CA VAL A 170 3.65 7.38 11.81
C VAL A 170 3.30 8.74 11.23
N VAL A 171 2.82 9.63 12.08
CA VAL A 171 2.47 11.01 11.72
C VAL A 171 3.58 11.94 12.21
N THR A 172 4.15 12.69 11.28
CA THR A 172 5.18 13.69 11.59
C THR A 172 4.72 15.07 11.15
N GLY A 173 4.98 16.08 11.98
CA GLY A 173 4.59 17.45 11.69
C GLY A 173 5.35 18.41 12.59
N ARG A 174 5.30 19.70 12.26
CA ARG A 174 5.88 20.76 13.08
C ARG A 174 4.91 21.24 14.15
N ASP A 175 3.62 21.19 13.85
CA ASP A 175 2.56 21.68 14.71
C ASP A 175 1.87 20.50 15.42
N PRO A 176 1.84 20.47 16.75
CA PRO A 176 1.14 19.44 17.52
C PRO A 176 -0.36 19.39 17.24
N GLU A 177 -0.99 20.53 16.92
CA GLU A 177 -2.41 20.58 16.60
C GLU A 177 -2.70 19.90 15.27
N GLY A 178 -1.86 20.15 14.25
CA GLY A 178 -1.94 19.45 12.96
C GLY A 178 -1.77 17.94 13.11
N ILE A 179 -0.82 17.49 13.95
CA ILE A 179 -0.64 16.07 14.25
C ILE A 179 -1.91 15.49 14.88
N ASN A 180 -2.49 16.16 15.88
CA ASN A 180 -3.72 15.70 16.52
C ASN A 180 -4.91 15.62 15.56
N GLN A 181 -5.03 16.56 14.63
CA GLN A 181 -6.06 16.55 13.60
C GLN A 181 -5.85 15.40 12.62
N ALA A 182 -4.62 15.14 12.17
CA ALA A 182 -4.29 14.00 11.33
C ALA A 182 -4.61 12.67 12.04
N VAL A 183 -4.25 12.53 13.30
CA VAL A 183 -4.58 11.36 14.13
C VAL A 183 -6.08 11.12 14.20
N LYS A 184 -6.88 12.16 14.45
CA LYS A 184 -8.35 12.07 14.48
C LYS A 184 -8.91 11.63 13.13
N ALA A 185 -8.39 12.20 12.02
CA ALA A 185 -8.81 11.82 10.68
C ALA A 185 -8.47 10.35 10.37
N ILE A 186 -7.28 9.87 10.73
CA ILE A 186 -6.86 8.48 10.53
C ILE A 186 -7.75 7.52 11.34
N ARG A 187 -8.07 7.86 12.60
CA ARG A 187 -8.98 7.06 13.42
C ARG A 187 -10.39 7.00 12.85
N MET A 188 -10.90 8.12 12.34
CA MET A 188 -12.19 8.14 11.65
C MET A 188 -12.19 7.22 10.42
N VAL A 189 -11.08 7.19 9.65
CA VAL A 189 -10.95 6.24 8.53
C VAL A 189 -11.01 4.79 9.01
N GLU A 190 -10.39 4.48 10.14
CA GLU A 190 -10.40 3.12 10.71
C GLU A 190 -11.79 2.70 11.15
N GLU A 191 -12.48 3.54 11.90
CA GLU A 191 -13.80 3.25 12.47
C GLU A 191 -14.89 3.22 11.40
N GLU A 192 -14.85 4.15 10.46
CA GLU A 192 -15.91 4.36 9.47
C GLU A 192 -15.55 3.85 8.07
N ALA A 193 -14.58 2.94 7.95
CA ALA A 193 -14.09 2.44 6.67
C ALA A 193 -15.18 1.87 5.74
N HIS A 194 -16.32 1.46 6.28
CA HIS A 194 -17.46 0.89 5.53
C HIS A 194 -18.49 1.95 5.12
N THR A 195 -18.37 3.18 5.63
CA THR A 195 -19.37 4.23 5.39
C THR A 195 -19.20 4.83 4.00
N ALA A 196 -20.31 5.11 3.34
CA ALA A 196 -20.30 5.88 2.10
C ALA A 196 -19.87 7.34 2.39
N ASN A 197 -19.28 8.00 1.39
CA ASN A 197 -18.87 9.42 1.45
C ASN A 197 -17.83 9.76 2.55
N LEU A 198 -17.02 8.78 2.97
CA LEU A 198 -15.97 8.97 3.98
C LEU A 198 -15.03 10.13 3.62
N THR A 199 -14.68 10.29 2.35
CA THR A 199 -13.80 11.37 1.87
C THR A 199 -14.41 12.76 2.14
N GLN A 200 -15.71 12.94 1.91
CA GLN A 200 -16.41 14.21 2.20
C GLN A 200 -16.45 14.49 3.70
N ARG A 201 -16.69 13.47 4.51
CA ARG A 201 -16.70 13.60 5.98
C ARG A 201 -15.34 14.00 6.54
N ILE A 202 -14.26 13.44 5.99
CA ILE A 202 -12.90 13.82 6.39
C ILE A 202 -12.58 15.24 5.94
N LYS A 203 -12.98 15.64 4.72
CA LYS A 203 -12.84 17.03 4.28
C LYS A 203 -13.60 18.00 5.20
N ALA A 204 -14.82 17.64 5.60
CA ALA A 204 -15.60 18.44 6.55
C ALA A 204 -14.94 18.51 7.93
N LEU A 205 -14.37 17.39 8.44
CA LEU A 205 -13.62 17.37 9.70
C LEU A 205 -12.40 18.29 9.67
N LEU A 206 -11.71 18.32 8.52
CA LEU A 206 -10.48 19.09 8.33
C LEU A 206 -10.73 20.50 7.76
N ASN A 207 -11.99 20.93 7.62
CA ASN A 207 -12.40 22.22 7.04
C ASN A 207 -11.81 22.48 5.63
N VAL A 208 -11.60 21.42 4.84
CA VAL A 208 -11.12 21.54 3.46
C VAL A 208 -12.30 21.81 2.53
N PRO A 209 -12.30 22.92 1.77
CA PRO A 209 -13.36 23.19 0.80
C PRO A 209 -13.39 22.09 -0.27
N ASP A 210 -14.60 21.68 -0.66
CA ASP A 210 -14.78 20.73 -1.76
C ASP A 210 -14.26 21.33 -3.06
N SER A 211 -13.10 20.87 -3.52
CA SER A 211 -12.67 21.13 -4.90
C SER A 211 -13.65 20.43 -5.84
N PRO A 212 -14.07 21.07 -6.96
CA PRO A 212 -14.98 20.45 -7.91
C PRO A 212 -14.42 19.11 -8.37
N GLN A 213 -15.26 18.09 -8.34
CA GLN A 213 -14.93 16.75 -8.82
C GLN A 213 -14.52 16.86 -10.29
N GLU A 214 -13.27 16.57 -10.61
CA GLU A 214 -12.89 16.23 -11.97
C GLU A 214 -13.63 14.94 -12.37
N GLY A 215 -14.52 15.12 -13.31
CA GLY A 215 -15.32 14.26 -14.13
C GLY A 215 -15.26 12.75 -13.91
N GLN A 216 -16.39 12.22 -13.50
CA GLN A 216 -16.87 10.94 -14.02
C GLN A 216 -16.92 11.02 -15.55
N ASN A 217 -15.91 10.46 -16.19
CA ASN A 217 -16.00 10.15 -17.61
C ASN A 217 -16.12 8.62 -17.73
N ASP A 218 -17.31 8.12 -17.39
CA ASP A 218 -17.75 6.80 -17.81
C ASP A 218 -18.09 6.89 -19.30
N GLY A 219 -17.39 6.03 -20.04
CA GLY A 219 -17.40 5.95 -21.47
C GLY A 219 -18.77 5.98 -22.13
N ALA A 220 -19.05 7.04 -22.84
CA ALA A 220 -19.98 7.03 -23.94
C ALA A 220 -19.23 6.65 -25.22
N LYS A 221 -19.58 5.48 -25.76
CA LYS A 221 -19.22 5.06 -27.11
C LYS A 221 -19.69 6.11 -28.12
N PRO A 222 -18.86 6.49 -29.10
CA PRO A 222 -19.40 7.15 -30.29
C PRO A 222 -20.16 6.13 -31.12
N GLN A 223 -21.42 6.41 -31.37
CA GLN A 223 -22.20 5.73 -32.41
C GLN A 223 -21.64 6.07 -33.77
N GLU A 224 -21.32 5.04 -34.49
CA GLU A 224 -21.04 4.99 -35.92
C GLU A 224 -22.32 5.36 -36.68
N THR A 225 -22.35 6.54 -37.29
CA THR A 225 -23.30 6.87 -38.36
C THR A 225 -22.66 6.58 -39.70
N ALA A 226 -23.15 5.52 -40.30
CA ALA A 226 -22.91 5.20 -41.68
C ALA A 226 -23.51 6.24 -42.62
N GLU A 227 -22.74 6.77 -43.53
CA GLU A 227 -23.21 7.27 -44.84
C GLU A 227 -22.10 7.05 -45.86
N SER A 228 -22.39 6.14 -46.81
CA SER A 228 -21.78 5.98 -48.13
C SER A 228 -22.73 6.57 -49.15
N PRO A 229 -22.44 6.60 -50.44
CA PRO A 229 -21.24 6.94 -51.20
C PRO A 229 -21.56 7.99 -52.31
N THR A 230 -20.55 8.50 -52.99
CA THR A 230 -20.73 8.86 -54.45
C THR A 230 -19.37 8.95 -55.14
N GLU A 231 -19.38 8.27 -56.29
CA GLU A 231 -18.43 8.23 -57.39
C GLU A 231 -18.00 9.56 -57.95
N ARG A 232 -16.79 9.61 -58.48
CA ARG A 232 -16.43 10.00 -59.87
C ARG A 232 -14.91 10.04 -60.00
N THR A 233 -14.42 9.11 -60.78
CA THR A 233 -13.83 9.05 -62.14
C THR A 233 -12.89 10.19 -62.53
N GLU A 234 -11.84 9.71 -63.22
CA GLU A 234 -10.92 10.38 -64.14
C GLU A 234 -9.72 11.05 -63.52
N GLY A 235 -8.55 10.85 -63.96
CA GLY A 235 -7.96 10.18 -65.12
C GLY A 235 -6.46 10.44 -65.15
N LEU A 236 -5.77 9.51 -65.77
CA LEU A 236 -4.60 9.68 -66.63
C LEU A 236 -3.30 10.29 -66.14
N GLU A 237 -2.33 9.58 -66.27
CA GLU A 237 -1.11 9.47 -67.16
C GLU A 237 0.17 9.62 -66.31
N VAL A 238 1.00 8.58 -66.30
CA VAL A 238 2.11 8.19 -67.18
C VAL A 238 3.43 8.96 -66.93
N GLU A 239 4.45 8.13 -66.98
CA GLU A 239 5.89 8.34 -67.17
C GLU A 239 6.76 8.36 -65.91
N SER A 240 7.49 7.37 -65.69
CA SER A 240 8.73 6.78 -66.34
C SER A 240 10.03 7.35 -65.76
N GLU A 241 10.96 6.41 -65.55
CA GLU A 241 12.44 6.56 -65.53
C GLU A 241 13.08 7.28 -64.30
N LYS A 242 13.89 6.67 -63.57
CA LYS A 242 15.14 5.91 -63.79
C LYS A 242 15.53 5.14 -62.54
#